data_64af13ef7191259467b4febab1e62d75
#
_entry.id   64af13ef7191259467b4febab1e62d75
#
_cell.length_a   1.000
_cell.length_b   1.000
_cell.length_c   1.000
_cell.angle_alpha   90.00
_cell.angle_beta   90.00
_cell.angle_gamma   90.00
#
_symmetry.space_group_name_H-M   'P 1'
#
loop_
_entity.id
_entity.type
_entity.pdbx_description
1 polymer ?
#
loop_
_entity_poly.entity_id
_entity_poly.type
_entity_poly.pdbx_seq_one_letter_code
_entity_poly.pdbx_strand_id
1 'polypeptide(L)'
;ERMVPYMENWAVNGLEFDGICTGFLGSVAQINIVEEFIQRFKKPFTKVMVDPVMGDYGKLYSSYTPEICHEMKRLLAHADLLTPNLTEACQLLDMEYPENGDIREEELAKLAKALADKGPEQVVITGLHAEGKVLNFVYEKNGCQSIVSQPKIGGDRSGTGDAFAAIVAASLIKGESLSVAVNKAAEFITKVLGYTVELDLPWYYGLAFEEYLTELS
;
A
#
# COMPACT_ATOMS: atom_id res chain seq x y z
N GLU A 1 -5.05 -14.85 16.82
CA GLU A 1 -5.49 -15.04 18.23
C GLU A 1 -5.00 -13.92 19.17
N ARG A 2 -3.77 -13.36 18.98
CA ARG A 2 -3.24 -12.30 19.87
C ARG A 2 -3.79 -10.90 19.56
N MET A 3 -4.31 -10.63 18.37
CA MET A 3 -4.81 -9.31 17.97
C MET A 3 -6.04 -8.89 18.83
N VAL A 4 -6.96 -9.80 19.07
CA VAL A 4 -8.19 -9.50 19.82
C VAL A 4 -7.91 -8.97 21.23
N PRO A 5 -7.04 -9.59 22.07
CA PRO A 5 -6.71 -9.04 23.38
C PRO A 5 -6.11 -7.63 23.34
N TYR A 6 -5.31 -7.28 22.30
CA TYR A 6 -4.83 -5.92 22.13
C TYR A 6 -5.96 -4.95 21.84
N MET A 7 -6.84 -5.32 20.93
CA MET A 7 -8.02 -4.54 20.54
C MET A 7 -8.93 -4.24 21.75
N GLU A 8 -9.19 -5.27 22.58
CA GLU A 8 -9.94 -5.10 23.81
C GLU A 8 -9.25 -4.16 24.81
N ASN A 9 -7.95 -4.30 24.97
CA ASN A 9 -7.18 -3.43 25.87
C ASN A 9 -7.19 -1.97 25.39
N TRP A 10 -7.07 -1.72 24.08
CA TRP A 10 -7.16 -0.38 23.52
C TRP A 10 -8.53 0.25 23.72
N ALA A 11 -9.61 -0.55 23.56
CA ALA A 11 -10.97 -0.08 23.81
C ALA A 11 -11.22 0.27 25.28
N VAL A 12 -10.76 -0.57 26.21
CA VAL A 12 -10.87 -0.31 27.66
C VAL A 12 -10.10 0.97 28.05
N ASN A 13 -8.96 1.24 27.42
CA ASN A 13 -8.15 2.44 27.68
C ASN A 13 -8.64 3.67 26.88
N GLY A 14 -9.71 3.57 26.10
CA GLY A 14 -10.27 4.69 25.35
C GLY A 14 -9.35 5.26 24.27
N LEU A 15 -8.50 4.41 23.66
CA LEU A 15 -7.59 4.87 22.61
C LEU A 15 -8.37 5.26 21.35
N GLU A 16 -7.95 6.36 20.74
CA GLU A 16 -8.40 6.84 19.45
C GLU A 16 -7.21 6.87 18.48
N PHE A 17 -7.49 6.71 17.18
CA PHE A 17 -6.46 6.61 16.15
C PHE A 17 -6.73 7.63 15.05
N ASP A 18 -5.73 8.43 14.69
CA ASP A 18 -5.77 9.34 13.55
C ASP A 18 -5.69 8.56 12.22
N GLY A 19 -5.04 7.40 12.24
CA GLY A 19 -4.93 6.50 11.09
C GLY A 19 -4.91 5.03 11.46
N ILE A 20 -5.47 4.21 10.58
CA ILE A 20 -5.43 2.75 10.65
C ILE A 20 -4.81 2.28 9.34
N CYS A 21 -3.67 1.60 9.43
CA CYS A 21 -2.98 1.06 8.26
C CYS A 21 -3.00 -0.46 8.32
N THR A 22 -3.35 -1.10 7.20
CA THR A 22 -3.22 -2.54 7.05
C THR A 22 -2.05 -2.88 6.14
N GLY A 23 -1.49 -4.06 6.30
CA GLY A 23 -0.47 -4.63 5.44
C GLY A 23 -0.73 -6.12 5.28
N PHE A 24 0.31 -6.95 5.34
CA PHE A 24 0.21 -8.39 5.20
C PHE A 24 -0.78 -9.02 6.19
N LEU A 25 -1.78 -9.74 5.66
CA LEU A 25 -2.76 -10.52 6.42
C LEU A 25 -2.71 -11.98 5.96
N GLY A 26 -2.26 -12.88 6.82
CA GLY A 26 -1.99 -14.28 6.49
C GLY A 26 -3.19 -15.23 6.60
N SER A 27 -4.40 -14.74 6.91
CA SER A 27 -5.61 -15.59 7.01
C SER A 27 -6.89 -14.79 6.97
N VAL A 28 -7.99 -15.45 6.56
CA VAL A 28 -9.34 -14.88 6.62
C VAL A 28 -9.71 -14.44 8.04
N ALA A 29 -9.28 -15.18 9.06
CA ALA A 29 -9.52 -14.79 10.45
C ALA A 29 -8.87 -13.44 10.80
N GLN A 30 -7.68 -13.14 10.27
CA GLN A 30 -7.06 -11.82 10.46
C GLN A 30 -7.82 -10.73 9.73
N ILE A 31 -8.30 -10.99 8.52
CA ILE A 31 -9.14 -10.03 7.76
C ILE A 31 -10.40 -9.68 8.58
N ASN A 32 -11.08 -10.68 9.15
CA ASN A 32 -12.25 -10.47 9.99
C ASN A 32 -11.93 -9.59 11.21
N ILE A 33 -10.82 -9.86 11.90
CA ILE A 33 -10.39 -9.08 13.07
C ILE A 33 -10.05 -7.64 12.68
N VAL A 34 -9.37 -7.44 11.55
CA VAL A 34 -9.02 -6.10 11.06
C VAL A 34 -10.27 -5.32 10.66
N GLU A 35 -11.23 -5.98 10.00
CA GLU A 35 -12.51 -5.34 9.67
C GLU A 35 -13.28 -4.91 10.92
N GLU A 36 -13.37 -5.80 11.94
CA GLU A 36 -13.96 -5.47 13.25
C GLU A 36 -13.21 -4.31 13.93
N PHE A 37 -11.86 -4.31 13.86
CA PHE A 37 -11.05 -3.23 14.39
C PHE A 37 -11.38 -1.89 13.73
N ILE A 38 -11.46 -1.86 12.39
CA ILE A 38 -11.81 -0.66 11.65
C ILE A 38 -13.22 -0.18 12.05
N GLN A 39 -14.20 -1.06 12.06
CA GLN A 39 -15.58 -0.71 12.44
C GLN A 39 -15.67 -0.15 13.85
N ARG A 40 -14.88 -0.66 14.78
CA ARG A 40 -14.91 -0.27 16.19
C ARG A 40 -14.17 1.04 16.46
N PHE A 41 -13.06 1.29 15.81
CA PHE A 41 -12.15 2.40 16.11
C PHE A 41 -12.17 3.55 15.09
N LYS A 42 -12.75 3.34 13.90
CA LYS A 42 -12.85 4.42 12.90
C LYS A 42 -13.76 5.54 13.43
N LYS A 43 -13.21 6.74 13.48
CA LYS A 43 -13.91 8.00 13.80
C LYS A 43 -13.99 8.85 12.52
N PRO A 44 -14.78 9.94 12.49
CA PRO A 44 -14.85 10.82 11.31
C PRO A 44 -13.51 11.38 10.85
N PHE A 45 -12.54 11.53 11.74
CA PHE A 45 -11.19 12.01 11.45
C PHE A 45 -10.18 10.90 11.15
N THR A 46 -10.50 9.63 11.48
CA THR A 46 -9.59 8.50 11.27
C THR A 46 -9.46 8.17 9.79
N LYS A 47 -8.24 8.18 9.28
CA LYS A 47 -7.92 7.72 7.92
C LYS A 47 -7.64 6.22 7.92
N VAL A 48 -8.28 5.49 7.02
CA VAL A 48 -8.06 4.05 6.83
C VAL A 48 -7.29 3.84 5.53
N MET A 49 -6.11 3.27 5.64
CA MET A 49 -5.24 2.97 4.51
C MET A 49 -5.05 1.47 4.41
N VAL A 50 -5.42 0.92 3.26
CA VAL A 50 -5.32 -0.51 2.97
C VAL A 50 -4.20 -0.74 1.98
N ASP A 51 -3.16 -1.44 2.44
CA ASP A 51 -2.15 -2.05 1.58
C ASP A 51 -2.54 -3.53 1.40
N PRO A 52 -3.06 -3.91 0.22
CA PRO A 52 -3.68 -5.22 0.03
C PRO A 52 -2.64 -6.27 -0.37
N VAL A 53 -1.60 -6.42 0.42
CA VAL A 53 -0.47 -7.32 0.15
C VAL A 53 -0.95 -8.73 -0.20
N MET A 54 -0.71 -9.19 -1.43
CA MET A 54 -1.11 -10.53 -1.90
C MET A 54 -0.08 -11.19 -2.83
N GLY A 55 0.69 -10.42 -3.56
CA GLY A 55 1.63 -10.95 -4.55
C GLY A 55 2.31 -9.87 -5.36
N ASP A 56 3.17 -10.27 -6.28
CA ASP A 56 3.87 -9.38 -7.19
C ASP A 56 4.19 -10.06 -8.53
N TYR A 57 4.47 -9.28 -9.59
CA TYR A 57 4.80 -9.77 -10.94
C TYR A 57 3.82 -10.83 -11.48
N GLY A 58 2.52 -10.64 -11.26
CA GLY A 58 1.47 -11.53 -11.70
C GLY A 58 1.33 -12.82 -10.89
N LYS A 59 2.05 -12.96 -9.77
CA LYS A 59 2.07 -14.17 -8.94
C LYS A 59 1.68 -13.86 -7.50
N LEU A 60 0.80 -14.68 -6.94
CA LEU A 60 0.49 -14.62 -5.51
C LEU A 60 1.67 -15.16 -4.69
N TYR A 61 1.88 -14.60 -3.51
CA TYR A 61 2.79 -15.17 -2.52
C TYR A 61 2.29 -16.54 -2.06
N SER A 62 3.21 -17.43 -1.72
CA SER A 62 2.91 -18.82 -1.36
C SER A 62 1.97 -18.99 -0.16
N SER A 63 1.86 -17.98 0.68
CA SER A 63 0.96 -17.93 1.84
C SER A 63 -0.48 -17.55 1.49
N TYR A 64 -0.75 -17.07 0.25
CA TYR A 64 -2.08 -16.64 -0.15
C TYR A 64 -2.84 -17.72 -0.90
N THR A 65 -4.10 -17.90 -0.51
CA THR A 65 -5.05 -18.74 -1.18
C THR A 65 -6.08 -17.89 -1.94
N PRO A 66 -6.78 -18.44 -2.95
CA PRO A 66 -7.87 -17.72 -3.63
C PRO A 66 -8.94 -17.20 -2.66
N GLU A 67 -9.19 -17.92 -1.56
CA GLU A 67 -10.12 -17.51 -0.52
C GLU A 67 -9.64 -16.23 0.19
N ILE A 68 -8.37 -16.18 0.62
CA ILE A 68 -7.81 -14.99 1.28
C ILE A 68 -7.85 -13.79 0.34
N CYS A 69 -7.50 -13.98 -0.95
CA CYS A 69 -7.56 -12.92 -1.95
C CYS A 69 -9.00 -12.40 -2.16
N HIS A 70 -9.98 -13.31 -2.14
CA HIS A 70 -11.39 -12.94 -2.25
C HIS A 70 -11.85 -12.11 -1.04
N GLU A 71 -11.54 -12.56 0.16
CA GLU A 71 -11.92 -11.88 1.40
C GLU A 71 -11.21 -10.53 1.58
N MET A 72 -9.99 -10.36 1.05
CA MET A 72 -9.27 -9.09 1.06
C MET A 72 -10.07 -7.95 0.42
N LYS A 73 -10.92 -8.25 -0.57
CA LYS A 73 -11.78 -7.25 -1.25
C LYS A 73 -12.74 -6.54 -0.30
N ARG A 74 -13.10 -7.16 0.82
CA ARG A 74 -13.99 -6.56 1.82
C ARG A 74 -13.41 -5.31 2.46
N LEU A 75 -12.08 -5.27 2.59
CA LEU A 75 -11.40 -4.12 3.21
C LEU A 75 -11.50 -2.85 2.34
N LEU A 76 -11.75 -2.98 1.03
CA LEU A 76 -11.88 -1.83 0.14
C LEU A 76 -13.02 -0.90 0.54
N ALA A 77 -14.14 -1.47 1.02
CA ALA A 77 -15.31 -0.70 1.45
C ALA A 77 -15.02 0.21 2.67
N HIS A 78 -13.96 -0.07 3.40
CA HIS A 78 -13.56 0.67 4.60
C HIS A 78 -12.42 1.66 4.32
N ALA A 79 -11.71 1.50 3.19
CA ALA A 79 -10.52 2.27 2.87
C ALA A 79 -10.83 3.71 2.44
N ASP A 80 -10.04 4.64 2.93
CA ASP A 80 -9.94 6.00 2.38
C ASP A 80 -8.84 6.05 1.31
N LEU A 81 -7.74 5.31 1.51
CA LEU A 81 -6.64 5.10 0.56
C LEU A 81 -6.39 3.61 0.34
N LEU A 82 -6.10 3.23 -0.92
CA LEU A 82 -5.66 1.90 -1.33
C LEU A 82 -4.33 1.99 -2.07
N THR A 83 -3.35 1.13 -1.72
CA THR A 83 -1.99 1.17 -2.30
C THR A 83 -1.56 -0.15 -2.97
N PRO A 84 -2.32 -0.72 -3.89
CA PRO A 84 -1.99 -1.98 -4.53
C PRO A 84 -0.83 -1.83 -5.53
N ASN A 85 -0.02 -2.87 -5.69
CA ASN A 85 0.75 -3.03 -6.92
C ASN A 85 -0.16 -3.53 -8.06
N LEU A 86 0.39 -3.65 -9.28
CA LEU A 86 -0.42 -4.06 -10.44
C LEU A 86 -1.02 -5.47 -10.29
N THR A 87 -0.31 -6.40 -9.67
CA THR A 87 -0.80 -7.76 -9.41
C THR A 87 -2.02 -7.74 -8.47
N GLU A 88 -1.90 -7.00 -7.39
CA GLU A 88 -2.94 -6.83 -6.39
C GLU A 88 -4.17 -6.11 -6.96
N ALA A 89 -3.94 -5.06 -7.76
CA ALA A 89 -5.01 -4.35 -8.46
C ALA A 89 -5.81 -5.28 -9.37
N CYS A 90 -5.13 -6.14 -10.13
CA CYS A 90 -5.78 -7.15 -10.98
C CYS A 90 -6.54 -8.19 -10.14
N GLN A 91 -5.95 -8.70 -9.04
CA GLN A 91 -6.61 -9.67 -8.15
C GLN A 91 -7.88 -9.09 -7.49
N LEU A 92 -7.84 -7.83 -7.05
CA LEU A 92 -8.98 -7.15 -6.44
C LEU A 92 -10.15 -6.95 -7.41
N LEU A 93 -9.88 -6.89 -8.71
CA LEU A 93 -10.87 -6.69 -9.77
C LEU A 93 -11.21 -7.97 -10.56
N ASP A 94 -10.65 -9.14 -10.21
CA ASP A 94 -10.78 -10.39 -10.95
C ASP A 94 -10.33 -10.26 -12.42
N MET A 95 -9.25 -9.50 -12.65
CA MET A 95 -8.68 -9.27 -13.98
C MET A 95 -7.41 -10.10 -14.15
N GLU A 96 -7.13 -10.48 -15.39
CA GLU A 96 -5.85 -11.10 -15.73
C GLU A 96 -4.71 -10.07 -15.63
N TYR A 97 -3.57 -10.50 -15.10
CA TYR A 97 -2.35 -9.68 -15.09
C TYR A 97 -1.85 -9.49 -16.53
N PRO A 98 -1.57 -8.25 -16.97
CA PRO A 98 -1.14 -8.00 -18.35
C PRO A 98 0.20 -8.66 -18.64
N GLU A 99 0.39 -9.06 -19.90
CA GLU A 99 1.63 -9.72 -20.35
C GLU A 99 2.84 -8.81 -20.04
N ASN A 100 3.84 -9.39 -19.36
CA ASN A 100 5.05 -8.69 -18.89
C ASN A 100 4.78 -7.49 -17.93
N GLY A 101 3.56 -7.29 -17.45
CA GLY A 101 3.20 -6.13 -16.65
C GLY A 101 3.06 -4.83 -17.45
N ASP A 102 3.03 -4.92 -18.78
CA ASP A 102 2.86 -3.78 -19.66
C ASP A 102 1.42 -3.28 -19.61
N ILE A 103 1.25 -2.02 -19.19
CA ILE A 103 -0.06 -1.38 -19.08
C ILE A 103 0.04 0.09 -19.49
N ARG A 104 -0.90 0.55 -20.29
CA ARG A 104 -0.96 1.95 -20.72
C ARG A 104 -1.60 2.82 -19.64
N GLU A 105 -1.26 4.10 -19.63
CA GLU A 105 -1.78 5.07 -18.66
C GLU A 105 -3.32 5.12 -18.65
N GLU A 106 -3.95 5.04 -19.82
CA GLU A 106 -5.41 5.01 -19.93
C GLU A 106 -6.04 3.77 -19.28
N GLU A 107 -5.34 2.64 -19.30
CA GLU A 107 -5.76 1.39 -18.66
C GLU A 107 -5.54 1.46 -17.15
N LEU A 108 -4.43 2.07 -16.70
CA LEU A 108 -4.19 2.37 -15.29
C LEU A 108 -5.28 3.27 -14.71
N ALA A 109 -5.69 4.31 -15.45
CA ALA A 109 -6.76 5.20 -15.02
C ALA A 109 -8.10 4.46 -14.86
N LYS A 110 -8.43 3.55 -15.79
CA LYS A 110 -9.64 2.70 -15.68
C LYS A 110 -9.55 1.74 -14.50
N LEU A 111 -8.38 1.13 -14.30
CA LEU A 111 -8.12 0.21 -13.20
C LEU A 111 -8.26 0.92 -11.85
N ALA A 112 -7.60 2.06 -11.68
CA ALA A 112 -7.67 2.85 -10.46
C ALA A 112 -9.09 3.35 -10.18
N LYS A 113 -9.81 3.80 -11.21
CA LYS A 113 -11.23 4.17 -11.09
C LYS A 113 -12.09 3.00 -10.63
N ALA A 114 -11.92 1.82 -11.22
CA ALA A 114 -12.69 0.64 -10.86
C ALA A 114 -12.44 0.19 -9.41
N LEU A 115 -11.20 0.36 -8.91
CA LEU A 115 -10.87 0.16 -7.49
C LEU A 115 -11.53 1.21 -6.60
N ALA A 116 -11.47 2.49 -6.99
CA ALA A 116 -12.10 3.58 -6.26
C ALA A 116 -13.63 3.42 -6.18
N ASP A 117 -14.26 2.91 -7.23
CA ASP A 117 -15.71 2.63 -7.25
C ASP A 117 -16.12 1.54 -6.22
N LYS A 118 -15.16 0.78 -5.66
CA LYS A 118 -15.40 -0.24 -4.61
C LYS A 118 -15.30 0.31 -3.18
N GLY A 119 -14.87 1.56 -2.99
CA GLY A 119 -14.81 2.18 -1.67
C GLY A 119 -13.83 3.36 -1.59
N PRO A 120 -12.53 3.15 -1.84
CA PRO A 120 -11.51 4.16 -1.58
C PRO A 120 -11.76 5.47 -2.34
N GLU A 121 -11.51 6.59 -1.67
CA GLU A 121 -11.50 7.91 -2.33
C GLU A 121 -10.19 8.14 -3.10
N GLN A 122 -9.12 7.46 -2.70
CA GLN A 122 -7.77 7.60 -3.22
C GLN A 122 -7.18 6.23 -3.53
N VAL A 123 -6.51 6.10 -4.69
CA VAL A 123 -5.82 4.87 -5.11
C VAL A 123 -4.43 5.22 -5.62
N VAL A 124 -3.42 4.49 -5.17
CA VAL A 124 -2.07 4.57 -5.71
C VAL A 124 -1.65 3.20 -6.22
N ILE A 125 -1.58 3.02 -7.54
CA ILE A 125 -1.03 1.79 -8.12
C ILE A 125 0.48 1.91 -8.11
N THR A 126 1.16 1.09 -7.29
CA THR A 126 2.58 1.22 -6.98
C THR A 126 3.46 0.30 -7.81
N GLY A 127 4.74 0.60 -7.87
CA GLY A 127 5.77 -0.31 -8.36
C GLY A 127 5.69 -0.66 -9.85
N LEU A 128 5.10 0.19 -10.67
CA LEU A 128 5.09 0.03 -12.13
C LEU A 128 6.50 0.28 -12.69
N HIS A 129 6.90 -0.49 -13.69
CA HIS A 129 8.22 -0.37 -14.30
C HIS A 129 8.14 0.10 -15.74
N ALA A 130 8.85 1.18 -16.09
CA ALA A 130 9.00 1.65 -17.45
C ALA A 130 10.34 2.38 -17.65
N GLU A 131 11.05 2.09 -18.71
CA GLU A 131 12.25 2.83 -19.15
C GLU A 131 13.31 3.04 -18.05
N GLY A 132 13.57 2.03 -17.22
CA GLY A 132 14.54 2.12 -16.12
C GLY A 132 14.06 2.95 -14.92
N LYS A 133 12.77 3.21 -14.82
CA LYS A 133 12.11 3.94 -13.74
C LYS A 133 11.11 3.07 -13.01
N VAL A 134 10.83 3.46 -11.77
CA VAL A 134 9.69 2.99 -10.99
C VAL A 134 8.64 4.09 -10.97
N LEU A 135 7.41 3.75 -11.34
CA LEU A 135 6.30 4.67 -11.44
C LEU A 135 5.24 4.31 -10.39
N ASN A 136 4.60 5.34 -9.83
CA ASN A 136 3.44 5.21 -8.98
C ASN A 136 2.30 6.03 -9.59
N PHE A 137 1.21 5.38 -9.97
CA PHE A 137 0.05 6.03 -10.56
C PHE A 137 -0.91 6.46 -9.44
N VAL A 138 -1.12 7.75 -9.32
CA VAL A 138 -1.97 8.38 -8.31
C VAL A 138 -3.34 8.70 -8.92
N TYR A 139 -4.40 8.31 -8.24
CA TYR A 139 -5.77 8.58 -8.63
C TYR A 139 -6.60 9.05 -7.43
N GLU A 140 -7.36 10.12 -7.62
CA GLU A 140 -8.35 10.61 -6.67
C GLU A 140 -9.74 10.64 -7.32
N LYS A 141 -10.77 10.29 -6.57
CA LYS A 141 -12.16 10.18 -7.06
C LYS A 141 -12.75 11.49 -7.61
N ASN A 142 -12.15 12.63 -7.21
CA ASN A 142 -12.46 13.95 -7.76
C ASN A 142 -12.00 14.14 -9.22
N GLY A 143 -11.33 13.13 -9.81
CA GLY A 143 -10.82 13.12 -11.18
C GLY A 143 -9.37 13.57 -11.32
N CYS A 144 -8.68 13.90 -10.22
CA CYS A 144 -7.25 14.18 -10.25
C CYS A 144 -6.46 12.89 -10.47
N GLN A 145 -5.49 12.93 -11.38
CA GLN A 145 -4.56 11.81 -11.59
C GLN A 145 -3.17 12.33 -11.93
N SER A 146 -2.15 11.60 -11.52
CA SER A 146 -0.75 11.91 -11.83
C SER A 146 0.14 10.68 -11.74
N ILE A 147 1.35 10.77 -12.31
CA ILE A 147 2.37 9.75 -12.19
C ILE A 147 3.57 10.35 -11.45
N VAL A 148 3.98 9.69 -10.36
CA VAL A 148 5.21 9.97 -9.66
C VAL A 148 6.27 8.97 -10.13
N SER A 149 7.40 9.46 -10.60
CA SER A 149 8.45 8.67 -11.26
C SER A 149 9.79 8.86 -10.56
N GLN A 150 10.46 7.76 -10.26
CA GLN A 150 11.84 7.75 -9.73
C GLN A 150 12.73 6.78 -10.53
N PRO A 151 14.04 6.98 -10.56
CA PRO A 151 14.95 6.02 -11.20
C PRO A 151 14.89 4.68 -10.46
N LYS A 152 14.94 3.57 -11.21
CA LYS A 152 15.06 2.22 -10.59
C LYS A 152 16.48 2.06 -10.05
N ILE A 153 16.60 1.82 -8.75
CA ILE A 153 17.87 1.62 -8.05
C ILE A 153 17.98 0.15 -7.63
N GLY A 154 19.02 -0.51 -8.12
CA GLY A 154 19.31 -1.90 -7.76
C GLY A 154 18.20 -2.89 -8.13
N GLY A 155 18.14 -3.99 -7.38
CA GLY A 155 17.09 -5.02 -7.47
C GLY A 155 15.97 -4.82 -6.45
N ASP A 156 14.95 -5.66 -6.55
CA ASP A 156 13.81 -5.62 -5.63
C ASP A 156 14.26 -6.00 -4.21
N ARG A 157 13.67 -5.32 -3.22
CA ARG A 157 13.95 -5.57 -1.80
C ARG A 157 12.67 -5.65 -0.99
N SER A 158 12.64 -6.60 -0.06
CA SER A 158 11.51 -6.75 0.87
C SER A 158 11.32 -5.50 1.75
N GLY A 159 10.07 -5.16 2.05
CA GLY A 159 9.73 -4.02 2.91
C GLY A 159 9.65 -2.67 2.19
N THR A 160 9.93 -2.61 0.88
CA THR A 160 9.79 -1.39 0.08
C THR A 160 8.34 -0.90 0.06
N GLY A 161 7.38 -1.80 -0.17
CA GLY A 161 5.94 -1.50 -0.14
C GLY A 161 5.47 -1.04 1.22
N ASP A 162 5.86 -1.78 2.29
CA ASP A 162 5.49 -1.44 3.67
C ASP A 162 5.98 -0.03 4.06
N ALA A 163 7.25 0.28 3.76
CA ALA A 163 7.82 1.61 4.04
C ALA A 163 7.11 2.71 3.22
N PHE A 164 6.83 2.45 1.93
CA PHE A 164 6.09 3.37 1.07
C PHE A 164 4.70 3.65 1.64
N ALA A 165 3.92 2.62 1.93
CA ALA A 165 2.57 2.75 2.48
C ALA A 165 2.58 3.50 3.82
N ALA A 166 3.53 3.20 4.71
CA ALA A 166 3.66 3.88 6.00
C ALA A 166 3.97 5.38 5.87
N ILE A 167 4.86 5.77 4.94
CA ILE A 167 5.20 7.18 4.70
C ILE A 167 4.00 7.92 4.11
N VAL A 168 3.32 7.34 3.11
CA VAL A 168 2.12 7.94 2.52
C VAL A 168 1.04 8.11 3.59
N ALA A 169 0.81 7.09 4.40
CA ALA A 169 -0.13 7.12 5.50
C ALA A 169 0.14 8.26 6.49
N ALA A 170 1.37 8.35 6.98
CA ALA A 170 1.79 9.37 7.93
C ALA A 170 1.64 10.80 7.35
N SER A 171 1.98 10.97 6.07
CA SER A 171 1.85 12.26 5.37
C SER A 171 0.39 12.70 5.24
N LEU A 172 -0.51 11.78 4.89
CA LEU A 172 -1.95 12.08 4.81
C LEU A 172 -2.57 12.42 6.17
N ILE A 173 -2.12 11.74 7.25
CA ILE A 173 -2.55 12.06 8.62
C ILE A 173 -2.08 13.47 9.02
N LYS A 174 -0.88 13.87 8.58
CA LYS A 174 -0.36 15.25 8.78
C LYS A 174 -1.06 16.30 7.91
N GLY A 175 -1.97 15.90 7.00
CA GLY A 175 -2.74 16.80 6.14
C GLY A 175 -2.06 17.15 4.82
N GLU A 176 -1.00 16.46 4.43
CA GLU A 176 -0.37 16.63 3.11
C GLU A 176 -1.30 16.08 2.00
N SER A 177 -1.21 16.62 0.79
CA SER A 177 -1.93 16.06 -0.36
C SER A 177 -1.39 14.71 -0.78
N LEU A 178 -2.22 13.87 -1.41
CA LEU A 178 -1.80 12.54 -1.85
C LEU A 178 -0.58 12.58 -2.77
N SER A 179 -0.54 13.52 -3.72
CA SER A 179 0.58 13.66 -4.65
C SER A 179 1.89 14.00 -3.94
N VAL A 180 1.84 14.88 -2.92
CA VAL A 180 3.01 15.23 -2.08
C VAL A 180 3.46 14.01 -1.26
N ALA A 181 2.52 13.31 -0.64
CA ALA A 181 2.80 12.12 0.17
C ALA A 181 3.48 11.01 -0.66
N VAL A 182 2.95 10.73 -1.86
CA VAL A 182 3.50 9.73 -2.78
C VAL A 182 4.90 10.12 -3.27
N ASN A 183 5.10 11.39 -3.61
CA ASN A 183 6.43 11.87 -4.03
C ASN A 183 7.46 11.73 -2.91
N LYS A 184 7.10 12.16 -1.69
CA LYS A 184 7.96 12.02 -0.49
C LYS A 184 8.35 10.55 -0.26
N ALA A 185 7.38 9.64 -0.32
CA ALA A 185 7.63 8.21 -0.15
C ALA A 185 8.56 7.66 -1.24
N ALA A 186 8.30 8.00 -2.51
CA ALA A 186 9.08 7.55 -3.65
C ALA A 186 10.54 8.07 -3.60
N GLU A 187 10.75 9.34 -3.25
CA GLU A 187 12.08 9.94 -3.07
C GLU A 187 12.83 9.28 -1.92
N PHE A 188 12.18 9.11 -0.77
CA PHE A 188 12.78 8.45 0.39
C PHE A 188 13.22 7.02 0.06
N ILE A 189 12.33 6.21 -0.54
CA ILE A 189 12.65 4.84 -0.94
C ILE A 189 13.82 4.80 -1.93
N THR A 190 13.83 5.67 -2.93
CA THR A 190 14.92 5.76 -3.91
C THR A 190 16.26 6.05 -3.25
N LYS A 191 16.28 6.99 -2.32
CA LYS A 191 17.48 7.36 -1.54
C LYS A 191 17.98 6.18 -0.70
N VAL A 192 17.08 5.58 0.05
CA VAL A 192 17.39 4.43 0.93
C VAL A 192 17.85 3.21 0.14
N LEU A 193 17.26 2.95 -1.03
CA LEU A 193 17.73 1.89 -1.93
C LEU A 193 19.15 2.14 -2.40
N GLY A 194 19.50 3.38 -2.76
CA GLY A 194 20.88 3.75 -3.12
C GLY A 194 21.86 3.40 -1.99
N TYR A 195 21.59 3.83 -0.79
CA TYR A 195 22.39 3.50 0.38
C TYR A 195 22.44 1.99 0.67
N THR A 196 21.32 1.31 0.58
CA THR A 196 21.28 -0.16 0.80
C THR A 196 22.13 -0.92 -0.22
N VAL A 197 22.18 -0.44 -1.48
CA VAL A 197 23.04 -1.02 -2.52
C VAL A 197 24.51 -0.75 -2.21
N GLU A 198 24.88 0.45 -1.77
CA GLU A 198 26.25 0.81 -1.36
C GLU A 198 26.77 -0.05 -0.21
N LEU A 199 25.89 -0.47 0.71
CA LEU A 199 26.25 -1.37 1.80
C LEU A 199 26.47 -2.82 1.37
N ASP A 200 26.21 -3.17 0.09
CA ASP A 200 26.30 -4.54 -0.45
C ASP A 200 25.57 -5.61 0.38
N LEU A 201 24.42 -5.23 0.96
CA LEU A 201 23.62 -6.12 1.79
C LEU A 201 22.91 -7.17 0.93
N PRO A 202 22.79 -8.43 1.42
CA PRO A 202 21.98 -9.45 0.78
C PRO A 202 20.53 -8.95 0.59
N TRP A 203 19.90 -9.30 -0.54
CA TRP A 203 18.57 -8.81 -0.92
C TRP A 203 17.48 -9.03 0.16
N TYR A 204 17.61 -10.13 0.93
CA TYR A 204 16.66 -10.52 1.98
C TYR A 204 16.79 -9.74 3.29
N TYR A 205 17.80 -8.88 3.43
CA TYR A 205 17.91 -7.97 4.59
C TYR A 205 16.95 -6.78 4.50
N GLY A 206 16.31 -6.58 3.33
CA GLY A 206 15.38 -5.47 3.13
C GLY A 206 16.09 -4.13 2.92
N LEU A 207 15.48 -3.06 3.42
CA LEU A 207 15.94 -1.67 3.30
C LEU A 207 16.72 -1.24 4.55
N ALA A 208 17.86 -0.58 4.35
CA ALA A 208 18.63 0.06 5.42
C ALA A 208 18.16 1.52 5.59
N PHE A 209 16.97 1.73 6.16
CA PHE A 209 16.31 3.03 6.22
C PHE A 209 16.53 3.79 7.54
N GLU A 210 17.06 3.15 8.56
CA GLU A 210 17.17 3.69 9.91
C GLU A 210 17.96 5.01 9.97
N GLU A 211 19.04 5.10 9.19
CA GLU A 211 19.89 6.29 9.11
C GLU A 211 19.18 7.52 8.53
N TYR A 212 18.06 7.29 7.80
CA TYR A 212 17.33 8.34 7.09
C TYR A 212 15.99 8.70 7.72
N LEU A 213 15.58 8.03 8.81
CA LEU A 213 14.26 8.26 9.44
C LEU A 213 14.04 9.72 9.88
N THR A 214 15.10 10.43 10.25
CA THR A 214 15.02 11.85 10.66
C THR A 214 14.60 12.78 9.53
N GLU A 215 14.70 12.35 8.26
CA GLU A 215 14.28 13.14 7.09
C GLU A 215 12.77 13.12 6.88
N LEU A 216 12.05 12.22 7.54
CA LEU A 216 10.59 12.10 7.49
C LEU A 216 9.85 12.93 8.55
N SER A 217 10.60 13.58 9.46
CA SER A 217 10.06 14.36 10.57
C SER A 217 9.47 15.72 10.13
#